data_33d7e466d3e6d90e3c9c10701a9d5c7c
#
_entry.id   33d7e466d3e6d90e3c9c10701a9d5c7c
#
_cell.length_a   1.000
_cell.length_b   1.000
_cell.length_c   1.000
_cell.angle_alpha   90.00
_cell.angle_beta   90.00
_cell.angle_gamma   90.00
#
_symmetry.space_group_name_H-M   'P 1'
#
loop_
_entity.id
_entity.type
_entity.pdbx_description
1 polymer ?
#
loop_
_entity_poly.entity_id
_entity_poly.type
_entity_poly.pdbx_seq_one_letter_code
_entity_poly.pdbx_strand_id
1 'polypeptide(L)'
;MSKNFILLAFVSFASLSFAQKSETSGPENLNWYLKEPKADGVYGTGATKAYEMLNAAGKKSTTVIVAVIDSGVETDHPDLQNVIWVNEDEIPGNGIDDDRNGYIDDVNGWSFLGGQTEDIDKEALELARMYLMESKYFAGKKAQDIPANERARFATYEKIKIAFEQELNEKQASLKNIRALNEYILRVEDQTGKTFSKEANDTYVANTEIDKRMQGRMKEILGIIPADQLSPELKSAEESIASSIAMSMQNADSIRTAIVGDDPNDLSSKIYGCNRYE
;
A
#
# COMPACT_ATOMS: atom_id res chain seq x y z
N MET A 1 -18.23 -27.94 9.49
CA MET A 1 -17.77 -26.59 9.69
C MET A 1 -16.79 -26.28 8.58
N SER A 2 -16.87 -25.42 7.71
CA SER A 2 -17.83 -24.43 7.29
C SER A 2 -17.51 -24.10 5.83
N LYS A 3 -18.33 -24.56 4.87
CA LYS A 3 -18.19 -24.25 3.44
C LYS A 3 -18.39 -22.75 3.15
N ASN A 4 -18.90 -21.99 4.11
CA ASN A 4 -19.27 -20.57 3.93
C ASN A 4 -18.13 -19.58 4.27
N PHE A 5 -17.10 -19.99 5.00
CA PHE A 5 -16.03 -19.08 5.44
C PHE A 5 -15.03 -18.74 4.32
N ILE A 6 -14.79 -19.68 3.41
CA ILE A 6 -13.85 -19.48 2.27
C ILE A 6 -14.50 -18.61 1.20
N LEU A 7 -15.82 -18.69 1.03
CA LEU A 7 -16.57 -17.82 0.11
C LEU A 7 -16.61 -16.37 0.62
N LEU A 8 -16.70 -16.16 1.95
CA LEU A 8 -16.73 -14.83 2.54
C LEU A 8 -15.39 -14.08 2.37
N ALA A 9 -14.25 -14.77 2.51
CA ALA A 9 -12.94 -14.13 2.35
C ALA A 9 -12.67 -13.67 0.91
N PHE A 10 -13.14 -14.44 -0.09
CA PHE A 10 -12.96 -14.08 -1.50
C PHE A 10 -13.97 -13.01 -1.96
N VAL A 11 -15.18 -13.05 -1.44
CA VAL A 11 -16.19 -12.00 -1.68
C VAL A 11 -15.78 -10.70 -1.01
N SER A 12 -15.10 -10.74 0.15
CA SER A 12 -14.58 -9.53 0.82
C SER A 12 -13.42 -8.89 0.03
N PHE A 13 -12.57 -9.67 -0.63
CA PHE A 13 -11.50 -9.11 -1.46
C PHE A 13 -12.02 -8.54 -2.79
N ALA A 14 -12.97 -9.26 -3.42
CA ALA A 14 -13.66 -8.74 -4.60
C ALA A 14 -14.54 -7.52 -4.29
N SER A 15 -15.18 -7.47 -3.11
CA SER A 15 -16.00 -6.32 -2.72
C SER A 15 -15.18 -5.06 -2.41
N LEU A 16 -13.93 -5.17 -2.00
CA LEU A 16 -13.05 -4.00 -1.85
C LEU A 16 -12.65 -3.41 -3.22
N SER A 17 -12.42 -4.24 -4.22
CA SER A 17 -12.15 -3.77 -5.59
C SER A 17 -13.41 -3.25 -6.30
N PHE A 18 -14.61 -3.79 -5.99
CA PHE A 18 -15.86 -3.31 -6.53
C PHE A 18 -16.43 -2.08 -5.84
N ALA A 19 -16.03 -1.79 -4.59
CA ALA A 19 -16.43 -0.55 -3.92
C ALA A 19 -15.84 0.70 -4.60
N GLN A 20 -14.80 0.55 -5.42
CA GLN A 20 -14.23 1.64 -6.23
C GLN A 20 -14.86 1.81 -7.61
N LYS A 21 -15.70 0.89 -8.08
CA LYS A 21 -16.49 1.12 -9.29
C LYS A 21 -17.80 1.80 -8.92
N SER A 22 -17.68 3.04 -8.43
CA SER A 22 -18.81 3.95 -8.35
C SER A 22 -19.35 4.20 -9.75
N GLU A 23 -20.64 3.94 -9.97
CA GLU A 23 -21.36 4.19 -11.22
C GLU A 23 -21.53 5.68 -11.53
N THR A 24 -20.55 6.52 -11.26
CA THR A 24 -20.71 7.96 -11.40
C THR A 24 -19.51 8.66 -12.02
N SER A 25 -18.94 8.10 -13.05
CA SER A 25 -17.98 8.82 -13.89
C SER A 25 -18.65 9.56 -15.03
N GLY A 26 -19.68 10.31 -14.73
CA GLY A 26 -20.15 11.37 -15.63
C GLY A 26 -19.38 12.67 -15.34
N PRO A 27 -19.17 13.54 -16.33
CA PRO A 27 -18.46 14.82 -16.15
C PRO A 27 -19.05 15.70 -15.03
N GLU A 28 -20.28 15.45 -14.61
CA GLU A 28 -20.94 16.17 -13.51
C GLU A 28 -20.40 15.86 -12.11
N ASN A 29 -19.67 14.76 -11.95
CA ASN A 29 -19.19 14.31 -10.64
C ASN A 29 -17.68 14.46 -10.42
N LEU A 30 -16.92 14.99 -11.37
CA LEU A 30 -15.49 15.20 -11.22
C LEU A 30 -15.12 16.11 -10.03
N ASN A 31 -16.02 17.03 -9.66
CA ASN A 31 -15.81 17.99 -8.56
C ASN A 31 -16.57 17.61 -7.28
N TRP A 32 -16.93 16.33 -7.09
CA TRP A 32 -17.67 15.87 -5.91
C TRP A 32 -16.99 16.24 -4.59
N TYR A 33 -15.67 16.21 -4.57
CA TYR A 33 -14.85 16.51 -3.40
C TYR A 33 -14.93 17.99 -2.94
N LEU A 34 -15.37 18.91 -3.80
CA LEU A 34 -15.58 20.32 -3.48
C LEU A 34 -17.00 20.60 -2.95
N LYS A 35 -17.93 19.67 -3.11
CA LYS A 35 -19.34 19.80 -2.75
C LYS A 35 -19.58 19.65 -1.25
N GLU A 36 -20.78 20.04 -0.79
CA GLU A 36 -21.15 19.91 0.63
C GLU A 36 -22.43 19.10 0.82
N PRO A 37 -22.59 18.38 1.97
CA PRO A 37 -23.68 17.42 2.15
C PRO A 37 -25.08 18.03 2.11
N LYS A 38 -25.27 19.23 2.65
CA LYS A 38 -26.61 19.82 2.81
C LYS A 38 -27.18 20.36 1.50
N ALA A 39 -26.34 21.00 0.68
CA ALA A 39 -26.79 21.58 -0.58
C ALA A 39 -26.75 20.56 -1.72
N ASP A 40 -25.69 19.74 -1.76
CA ASP A 40 -25.38 18.88 -2.91
C ASP A 40 -25.74 17.40 -2.68
N GLY A 41 -26.03 17.00 -1.45
CA GLY A 41 -26.27 15.59 -1.10
C GLY A 41 -25.02 14.70 -1.16
N VAL A 42 -23.82 15.29 -1.29
CA VAL A 42 -22.53 14.60 -1.45
C VAL A 42 -21.58 14.98 -0.34
N TYR A 43 -20.91 14.01 0.25
CA TYR A 43 -19.92 14.22 1.33
C TYR A 43 -18.56 14.64 0.78
N GLY A 44 -18.45 15.88 0.33
CA GLY A 44 -17.19 16.52 -0.03
C GLY A 44 -16.68 17.46 1.07
N THR A 45 -15.69 18.27 0.73
CA THR A 45 -15.04 19.22 1.66
C THR A 45 -15.85 20.49 1.91
N GLY A 46 -16.82 20.80 1.05
CA GLY A 46 -17.56 22.07 1.09
C GLY A 46 -16.74 23.28 0.62
N ALA A 47 -15.61 23.07 -0.06
CA ALA A 47 -14.71 24.14 -0.46
C ALA A 47 -15.41 25.19 -1.34
N THR A 48 -16.24 24.77 -2.30
CA THR A 48 -17.02 25.69 -3.15
C THR A 48 -17.85 26.65 -2.31
N LYS A 49 -18.55 26.12 -1.30
CA LYS A 49 -19.38 26.93 -0.40
C LYS A 49 -18.56 27.88 0.47
N ALA A 50 -17.40 27.43 0.94
CA ALA A 50 -16.48 28.27 1.70
C ALA A 50 -16.00 29.47 0.87
N TYR A 51 -15.62 29.25 -0.39
CA TYR A 51 -15.22 30.33 -1.29
C TYR A 51 -16.35 31.31 -1.57
N GLU A 52 -17.58 30.85 -1.80
CA GLU A 52 -18.75 31.75 -1.93
C GLU A 52 -18.95 32.62 -0.72
N MET A 53 -18.88 32.04 0.48
CA MET A 53 -19.05 32.81 1.75
C MET A 53 -17.93 33.84 1.96
N LEU A 54 -16.69 33.47 1.68
CA LEU A 54 -15.54 34.36 1.80
C LEU A 54 -15.64 35.56 0.82
N ASN A 55 -16.00 35.27 -0.44
CA ASN A 55 -16.20 36.27 -1.48
C ASN A 55 -17.35 37.22 -1.11
N ALA A 56 -18.48 36.70 -0.63
CA ALA A 56 -19.61 37.48 -0.18
C ALA A 56 -19.26 38.40 1.02
N ALA A 57 -18.33 37.94 1.88
CA ALA A 57 -17.79 38.70 2.99
C ALA A 57 -16.68 39.69 2.59
N GLY A 58 -16.36 39.82 1.30
CA GLY A 58 -15.32 40.71 0.79
C GLY A 58 -13.89 40.28 1.20
N LYS A 59 -13.69 39.04 1.60
CA LYS A 59 -12.36 38.55 1.99
C LYS A 59 -11.51 38.35 0.75
N LYS A 60 -10.25 38.74 0.82
CA LYS A 60 -9.26 38.52 -0.22
C LYS A 60 -8.32 37.41 0.21
N SER A 61 -7.89 36.59 -0.76
CA SER A 61 -6.87 35.58 -0.54
C SER A 61 -5.49 36.21 -0.34
N THR A 62 -4.68 35.58 0.48
CA THR A 62 -3.24 35.85 0.59
C THR A 62 -2.51 34.54 0.29
N THR A 63 -1.32 34.63 -0.30
CA THR A 63 -0.49 33.46 -0.57
C THR A 63 -0.06 32.82 0.74
N VAL A 64 -0.20 31.52 0.84
CA VAL A 64 0.23 30.70 1.97
C VAL A 64 1.01 29.52 1.41
N ILE A 65 2.19 29.25 1.98
CA ILE A 65 2.97 28.06 1.66
C ILE A 65 2.40 26.90 2.46
N VAL A 66 2.10 25.78 1.77
CA VAL A 66 1.56 24.57 2.37
C VAL A 66 2.53 23.41 2.07
N ALA A 67 3.02 22.75 3.11
CA ALA A 67 3.79 21.53 2.96
C ALA A 67 2.85 20.35 2.72
N VAL A 68 3.08 19.61 1.63
CA VAL A 68 2.44 18.33 1.34
C VAL A 68 3.40 17.24 1.78
N ILE A 69 3.01 16.45 2.78
CA ILE A 69 3.80 15.32 3.30
C ILE A 69 3.11 14.05 2.81
N ASP A 70 3.67 13.47 1.78
CA ASP A 70 3.12 12.30 1.08
C ASP A 70 4.25 11.33 0.69
N SER A 71 3.90 10.19 0.10
CA SER A 71 4.86 9.24 -0.47
C SER A 71 5.44 9.69 -1.82
N GLY A 72 4.94 10.80 -2.39
CA GLY A 72 5.42 11.44 -3.61
C GLY A 72 4.45 12.51 -4.11
N VAL A 73 5.00 13.50 -4.79
CA VAL A 73 4.23 14.56 -5.46
C VAL A 73 4.81 14.72 -6.87
N GLU A 74 3.95 14.64 -7.88
CA GLU A 74 4.32 14.90 -9.28
C GLU A 74 4.46 16.43 -9.48
N THR A 75 5.66 16.94 -9.24
CA THR A 75 5.94 18.39 -9.22
C THR A 75 5.79 19.05 -10.58
N ASP A 76 5.88 18.29 -11.67
CA ASP A 76 5.70 18.74 -13.06
C ASP A 76 4.27 18.55 -13.59
N HIS A 77 3.32 18.13 -12.74
CA HIS A 77 1.92 17.96 -13.13
C HIS A 77 1.34 19.29 -13.64
N PRO A 78 0.67 19.32 -14.81
CA PRO A 78 0.17 20.56 -15.42
C PRO A 78 -0.72 21.42 -14.52
N ASP A 79 -1.49 20.80 -13.63
CA ASP A 79 -2.38 21.51 -12.70
C ASP A 79 -1.62 22.14 -11.52
N LEU A 80 -0.38 21.73 -11.26
CA LEU A 80 0.45 22.21 -10.16
C LEU A 80 1.44 23.30 -10.58
N GLN A 81 1.76 23.43 -11.87
CA GLN A 81 2.80 24.32 -12.38
C GLN A 81 2.67 25.78 -11.92
N ASN A 82 1.45 26.27 -11.67
CA ASN A 82 1.23 27.65 -11.25
C ASN A 82 1.14 27.84 -9.73
N VAL A 83 1.19 26.76 -8.97
CA VAL A 83 0.99 26.78 -7.51
C VAL A 83 2.07 26.01 -6.76
N ILE A 84 2.92 25.26 -7.45
CA ILE A 84 4.05 24.59 -6.80
C ILE A 84 5.01 25.63 -6.22
N TRP A 85 5.44 25.41 -4.98
CA TRP A 85 6.46 26.25 -4.36
C TRP A 85 7.82 25.98 -5.00
N VAL A 86 8.59 27.03 -5.17
CA VAL A 86 9.97 26.98 -5.68
C VAL A 86 10.88 27.61 -4.65
N ASN A 87 11.95 26.92 -4.26
CA ASN A 87 13.02 27.49 -3.47
C ASN A 87 13.83 28.46 -4.34
N GLU A 88 13.63 29.76 -4.13
CA GLU A 88 14.29 30.80 -4.93
C GLU A 88 15.78 30.96 -4.58
N ASP A 89 16.21 30.41 -3.45
CA ASP A 89 17.59 30.47 -2.98
C ASP A 89 18.45 29.31 -3.51
N GLU A 90 17.84 28.36 -4.25
CA GLU A 90 18.50 27.23 -4.90
C GLU A 90 18.69 27.44 -6.42
N ILE A 91 19.83 27.03 -6.95
CA ILE A 91 20.10 26.97 -8.40
C ILE A 91 19.91 25.54 -8.90
N PRO A 92 18.82 25.27 -9.62
CA PRO A 92 18.44 23.87 -9.95
C PRO A 92 19.55 23.12 -10.70
N GLY A 93 19.84 21.90 -10.20
CA GLY A 93 20.71 20.94 -10.87
C GLY A 93 22.21 21.28 -10.85
N ASN A 94 22.66 22.16 -9.94
CA ASN A 94 24.07 22.48 -9.82
C ASN A 94 24.84 21.56 -8.85
N GLY A 95 24.12 20.73 -8.05
CA GLY A 95 24.68 19.80 -7.07
C GLY A 95 25.23 20.49 -5.82
N ILE A 96 24.78 21.70 -5.51
CA ILE A 96 25.23 22.52 -4.38
C ILE A 96 24.00 22.86 -3.54
N ASP A 97 24.14 22.84 -2.23
CA ASP A 97 23.20 23.40 -1.26
C ASP A 97 23.48 24.92 -1.16
N ASP A 98 22.79 25.70 -2.02
CA ASP A 98 23.10 27.14 -2.20
C ASP A 98 22.61 27.95 -0.98
N ASP A 99 21.49 27.57 -0.37
CA ASP A 99 20.94 28.25 0.80
C ASP A 99 21.49 27.70 2.15
N ARG A 100 22.26 26.60 2.08
CA ARG A 100 22.92 25.96 3.22
C ARG A 100 21.96 25.46 4.30
N ASN A 101 20.79 24.98 3.86
CA ASN A 101 19.79 24.39 4.74
C ASN A 101 20.06 22.90 5.04
N GLY A 102 20.98 22.27 4.31
CA GLY A 102 21.42 20.88 4.42
C GLY A 102 20.77 19.95 3.39
N TYR A 103 20.08 20.48 2.39
CA TYR A 103 19.44 19.75 1.32
C TYR A 103 19.89 20.29 -0.04
N ILE A 104 20.58 19.48 -0.83
CA ILE A 104 21.16 19.88 -2.12
C ILE A 104 20.07 19.94 -3.19
N ASP A 105 19.95 21.05 -3.91
CA ASP A 105 18.98 21.25 -4.99
C ASP A 105 17.52 21.01 -4.56
N ASP A 106 17.09 21.38 -3.36
CA ASP A 106 15.73 21.13 -2.85
C ASP A 106 14.69 22.13 -3.40
N VAL A 107 14.68 22.27 -4.72
CA VAL A 107 13.93 23.29 -5.49
C VAL A 107 12.42 23.27 -5.24
N ASN A 108 11.81 22.10 -5.16
CA ASN A 108 10.37 21.95 -4.89
C ASN A 108 10.07 21.19 -3.59
N GLY A 109 11.11 20.87 -2.82
CA GLY A 109 11.05 20.07 -1.60
C GLY A 109 12.05 18.93 -1.65
N TRP A 110 11.82 17.89 -0.83
CA TRP A 110 12.79 16.83 -0.63
C TRP A 110 12.11 15.45 -0.55
N SER A 111 12.71 14.44 -1.18
CA SER A 111 12.29 13.06 -0.98
C SER A 111 12.93 12.50 0.31
N PHE A 112 12.12 12.22 1.30
CA PHE A 112 12.55 11.58 2.55
C PHE A 112 12.45 10.05 2.51
N LEU A 113 12.15 9.46 1.35
CA LEU A 113 12.02 8.03 1.15
C LEU A 113 13.40 7.39 0.91
N GLY A 114 14.02 6.91 1.96
CA GLY A 114 15.28 6.18 1.82
C GLY A 114 16.52 7.02 2.05
N GLY A 115 17.58 6.71 1.31
CA GLY A 115 18.90 7.33 1.41
C GLY A 115 19.28 8.15 0.18
N GLN A 116 20.57 8.48 0.06
CA GLN A 116 21.07 9.31 -1.04
C GLN A 116 20.99 8.63 -2.41
N THR A 117 20.97 7.30 -2.47
CA THR A 117 21.08 6.56 -3.74
C THR A 117 19.90 5.63 -4.01
N GLU A 118 19.13 5.28 -3.00
CA GLU A 118 18.05 4.30 -3.11
C GLU A 118 16.89 4.66 -2.17
N ASP A 119 15.65 4.53 -2.64
CA ASP A 119 14.46 4.73 -1.85
C ASP A 119 14.02 3.46 -1.15
N ILE A 120 13.31 3.62 -0.03
CA ILE A 120 12.59 2.55 0.63
C ILE A 120 11.11 2.70 0.25
N ASP A 121 10.66 1.93 -0.74
CA ASP A 121 9.29 1.93 -1.23
C ASP A 121 8.38 0.98 -0.44
N LYS A 122 8.97 0.08 0.35
CA LYS A 122 8.27 -0.93 1.14
C LYS A 122 8.91 -1.12 2.50
N GLU A 123 8.10 -1.08 3.54
CA GLU A 123 8.52 -1.36 4.92
C GLU A 123 7.64 -2.43 5.57
N ALA A 124 8.18 -3.07 6.62
CA ALA A 124 7.41 -3.96 7.47
C ALA A 124 6.35 -3.15 8.25
N LEU A 125 5.16 -3.74 8.40
CA LEU A 125 4.14 -3.16 9.28
C LEU A 125 4.64 -3.10 10.73
N GLU A 126 4.13 -2.11 11.48
CA GLU A 126 4.51 -1.87 12.87
C GLU A 126 4.37 -3.13 13.75
N LEU A 127 3.36 -3.95 13.51
CA LEU A 127 3.16 -5.21 14.24
C LEU A 127 4.35 -6.17 14.06
N ALA A 128 4.87 -6.29 12.83
CA ALA A 128 6.04 -7.14 12.53
C ALA A 128 7.31 -6.56 13.19
N ARG A 129 7.50 -5.25 13.11
CA ARG A 129 8.61 -4.54 13.75
C ARG A 129 8.61 -4.74 15.26
N MET A 130 7.46 -4.52 15.90
CA MET A 130 7.31 -4.73 17.35
C MET A 130 7.55 -6.18 17.73
N TYR A 131 7.02 -7.15 16.97
CA TYR A 131 7.26 -8.57 17.23
C TYR A 131 8.74 -8.91 17.15
N LEU A 132 9.42 -8.50 16.09
CA LEU A 132 10.85 -8.79 15.88
C LEU A 132 11.72 -8.14 16.96
N MET A 133 11.41 -6.92 17.35
CA MET A 133 12.12 -6.21 18.41
C MET A 133 11.99 -6.93 19.78
N GLU A 134 10.77 -7.25 20.18
CA GLU A 134 10.50 -7.89 21.46
C GLU A 134 10.93 -9.36 21.48
N SER A 135 10.89 -10.07 20.35
CA SER A 135 11.34 -11.46 20.22
C SER A 135 12.83 -11.60 20.52
N LYS A 136 13.67 -10.62 20.14
CA LYS A 136 15.11 -10.62 20.47
C LYS A 136 15.33 -10.80 21.97
N TYR A 137 14.40 -10.31 22.80
CA TYR A 137 14.52 -10.35 24.26
C TYR A 137 13.70 -11.48 24.93
N PHE A 138 12.49 -11.75 24.43
CA PHE A 138 11.55 -12.66 25.09
C PHE A 138 11.41 -14.03 24.43
N ALA A 139 11.92 -14.27 23.23
CA ALA A 139 11.76 -15.57 22.56
C ALA A 139 12.29 -16.71 23.44
N GLY A 140 11.48 -17.75 23.59
CA GLY A 140 11.81 -18.94 24.40
C GLY A 140 11.65 -18.76 25.91
N LYS A 141 11.43 -17.55 26.43
CA LYS A 141 11.15 -17.34 27.86
C LYS A 141 9.72 -17.74 28.22
N LYS A 142 9.54 -18.22 29.43
CA LYS A 142 8.21 -18.53 29.97
C LYS A 142 7.81 -17.47 30.99
N ALA A 143 6.52 -17.24 31.15
CA ALA A 143 5.98 -16.22 32.06
C ALA A 143 6.52 -16.32 33.49
N GLN A 144 6.78 -17.53 33.97
CA GLN A 144 7.35 -17.77 35.31
C GLN A 144 8.80 -17.29 35.48
N ASP A 145 9.55 -17.21 34.36
CA ASP A 145 10.95 -16.83 34.34
C ASP A 145 11.15 -15.32 34.19
N ILE A 146 10.03 -14.57 34.05
CA ILE A 146 10.04 -13.12 33.83
C ILE A 146 10.06 -12.36 35.16
N PRO A 147 11.03 -11.45 35.36
CA PRO A 147 11.07 -10.58 36.53
C PRO A 147 9.79 -9.75 36.69
N ALA A 148 9.43 -9.46 37.94
CA ALA A 148 8.16 -8.79 38.25
C ALA A 148 8.00 -7.43 37.54
N ASN A 149 9.07 -6.67 37.38
CA ASN A 149 9.08 -5.37 36.67
C ASN A 149 8.94 -5.48 35.14
N GLU A 150 9.12 -6.67 34.56
CA GLU A 150 9.04 -6.89 33.12
C GLU A 150 7.75 -7.62 32.70
N ARG A 151 6.95 -8.10 33.66
CA ARG A 151 5.75 -8.90 33.37
C ARG A 151 4.73 -8.19 32.48
N ALA A 152 4.56 -6.90 32.66
CA ALA A 152 3.64 -6.11 31.82
C ALA A 152 4.13 -6.03 30.36
N ARG A 153 5.44 -5.83 30.15
CA ARG A 153 6.06 -5.85 28.82
C ARG A 153 5.96 -7.23 28.17
N PHE A 154 6.23 -8.28 28.95
CA PHE A 154 6.10 -9.66 28.46
C PHE A 154 4.66 -9.99 28.05
N ALA A 155 3.67 -9.59 28.84
CA ALA A 155 2.27 -9.79 28.49
C ALA A 155 1.87 -9.03 27.20
N THR A 156 2.47 -7.86 26.95
CA THR A 156 2.30 -7.13 25.68
C THR A 156 2.95 -7.88 24.53
N TYR A 157 4.18 -8.39 24.70
CA TYR A 157 4.84 -9.23 23.73
C TYR A 157 4.03 -10.46 23.35
N GLU A 158 3.43 -11.17 24.30
CA GLU A 158 2.59 -12.33 24.01
C GLU A 158 1.37 -11.96 23.13
N LYS A 159 0.74 -10.82 23.38
CA LYS A 159 -0.36 -10.33 22.55
C LYS A 159 0.10 -9.99 21.14
N ILE A 160 1.23 -9.28 21.01
CA ILE A 160 1.85 -8.94 19.73
C ILE A 160 2.20 -10.21 18.96
N LYS A 161 2.80 -11.19 19.63
CA LYS A 161 3.16 -12.49 19.04
C LYS A 161 1.95 -13.20 18.47
N ILE A 162 0.87 -13.32 19.24
CA ILE A 162 -0.38 -13.97 18.78
C ILE A 162 -0.94 -13.25 17.56
N ALA A 163 -1.01 -11.93 17.59
CA ALA A 163 -1.53 -11.14 16.47
C ALA A 163 -0.66 -11.27 15.22
N PHE A 164 0.66 -11.22 15.37
CA PHE A 164 1.62 -11.40 14.29
C PHE A 164 1.55 -12.79 13.65
N GLU A 165 1.54 -13.85 14.47
CA GLU A 165 1.44 -15.22 14.00
C GLU A 165 0.10 -15.47 13.28
N GLN A 166 -0.99 -14.88 13.75
CA GLN A 166 -2.29 -14.94 13.09
C GLN A 166 -2.26 -14.27 11.73
N GLU A 167 -1.77 -13.02 11.66
CA GLU A 167 -1.65 -12.27 10.40
C GLU A 167 -0.76 -13.01 9.39
N LEU A 168 0.38 -13.52 9.84
CA LEU A 168 1.30 -14.29 9.00
C LEU A 168 0.65 -15.55 8.43
N ASN A 169 -0.06 -16.31 9.27
CA ASN A 169 -0.79 -17.50 8.83
C ASN A 169 -1.89 -17.17 7.81
N GLU A 170 -2.62 -16.07 8.01
CA GLU A 170 -3.64 -15.61 7.07
C GLU A 170 -3.03 -15.22 5.71
N LYS A 171 -1.92 -14.48 5.72
CA LYS A 171 -1.17 -14.15 4.50
C LYS A 171 -0.63 -15.39 3.77
N GLN A 172 -0.05 -16.34 4.50
CA GLN A 172 0.44 -17.59 3.93
C GLN A 172 -0.68 -18.43 3.32
N ALA A 173 -1.83 -18.50 3.98
CA ALA A 173 -3.00 -19.20 3.44
C ALA A 173 -3.54 -18.51 2.18
N SER A 174 -3.58 -17.18 2.16
CA SER A 174 -3.98 -16.39 0.99
C SER A 174 -3.02 -16.60 -0.18
N LEU A 175 -1.71 -16.54 0.07
CA LEU A 175 -0.67 -16.79 -0.94
C LEU A 175 -0.81 -18.18 -1.56
N LYS A 176 -1.00 -19.20 -0.72
CA LYS A 176 -1.23 -20.57 -1.17
C LYS A 176 -2.45 -20.70 -2.08
N ASN A 177 -3.54 -20.01 -1.72
CA ASN A 177 -4.77 -20.03 -2.51
C ASN A 177 -4.59 -19.34 -3.87
N ILE A 178 -3.91 -18.18 -3.91
CA ILE A 178 -3.64 -17.43 -5.15
C ILE A 178 -2.71 -18.24 -6.06
N ARG A 179 -1.65 -18.83 -5.51
CA ARG A 179 -0.76 -19.74 -6.26
C ARG A 179 -1.50 -20.90 -6.90
N ALA A 180 -2.40 -21.53 -6.16
CA ALA A 180 -3.21 -22.63 -6.70
C ALA A 180 -4.12 -22.17 -7.86
N LEU A 181 -4.61 -20.93 -7.84
CA LEU A 181 -5.37 -20.36 -8.95
C LEU A 181 -4.47 -20.06 -10.15
N ASN A 182 -3.31 -19.46 -9.95
CA ASN A 182 -2.34 -19.19 -11.02
C ASN A 182 -1.84 -20.50 -11.67
N GLU A 183 -1.50 -21.50 -10.86
CA GLU A 183 -1.12 -22.81 -11.36
C GLU A 183 -2.24 -23.50 -12.15
N TYR A 184 -3.49 -23.33 -11.74
CA TYR A 184 -4.63 -23.83 -12.49
C TYR A 184 -4.75 -23.14 -13.86
N ILE A 185 -4.62 -21.82 -13.91
CA ILE A 185 -4.61 -21.04 -15.16
C ILE A 185 -3.55 -21.58 -16.12
N LEU A 186 -2.32 -21.75 -15.63
CA LEU A 186 -1.23 -22.31 -16.45
C LEU A 186 -1.53 -23.72 -16.97
N ARG A 187 -2.15 -24.59 -16.16
CA ARG A 187 -2.56 -25.94 -16.64
C ARG A 187 -3.63 -25.87 -17.71
N VAL A 188 -4.56 -24.93 -17.61
CA VAL A 188 -5.59 -24.74 -18.65
C VAL A 188 -4.93 -24.26 -19.95
N GLU A 189 -4.02 -23.31 -19.88
CA GLU A 189 -3.30 -22.79 -21.05
C GLU A 189 -2.43 -23.87 -21.72
N ASP A 190 -1.70 -24.64 -20.91
CA ASP A 190 -0.84 -25.72 -21.40
C ASP A 190 -1.67 -26.81 -22.11
N GLN A 191 -2.76 -27.26 -21.49
CA GLN A 191 -3.59 -28.33 -22.07
C GLN A 191 -4.37 -27.87 -23.31
N THR A 192 -4.89 -26.65 -23.31
CA THR A 192 -5.77 -26.14 -24.38
C THR A 192 -5.01 -25.48 -25.53
N GLY A 193 -3.76 -25.07 -25.30
CA GLY A 193 -2.96 -24.26 -26.22
C GLY A 193 -3.53 -22.86 -26.45
N LYS A 194 -4.41 -22.39 -25.56
CA LYS A 194 -5.10 -21.08 -25.64
C LYS A 194 -4.76 -20.24 -24.42
N THR A 195 -4.70 -18.93 -24.59
CA THR A 195 -4.70 -17.98 -23.48
C THR A 195 -5.91 -18.19 -22.60
N PHE A 196 -5.73 -18.08 -21.28
CA PHE A 196 -6.82 -18.30 -20.33
C PHE A 196 -8.03 -17.42 -20.62
N SER A 197 -9.18 -18.05 -20.71
CA SER A 197 -10.45 -17.44 -21.03
C SER A 197 -11.60 -18.34 -20.55
N LYS A 198 -12.83 -17.83 -20.58
CA LYS A 198 -14.00 -18.66 -20.29
C LYS A 198 -14.08 -19.87 -21.21
N GLU A 199 -13.80 -19.70 -22.51
CA GLU A 199 -13.78 -20.79 -23.47
C GLU A 199 -12.68 -21.82 -23.17
N ALA A 200 -11.46 -21.37 -22.86
CA ALA A 200 -10.37 -22.26 -22.49
C ALA A 200 -10.72 -23.03 -21.21
N ASN A 201 -11.27 -22.37 -20.21
CA ASN A 201 -11.72 -23.02 -18.98
C ASN A 201 -12.84 -24.05 -19.22
N ASP A 202 -13.80 -23.77 -20.10
CA ASP A 202 -14.90 -24.68 -20.40
C ASP A 202 -14.43 -25.88 -21.26
N THR A 203 -13.35 -25.74 -22.06
CA THR A 203 -12.77 -26.81 -22.88
C THR A 203 -11.70 -27.64 -22.14
N TYR A 204 -11.20 -27.15 -21.00
CA TYR A 204 -10.23 -27.86 -20.19
C TYR A 204 -10.78 -29.19 -19.68
N VAL A 205 -10.02 -30.27 -19.83
CA VAL A 205 -10.36 -31.60 -19.33
C VAL A 205 -9.78 -31.79 -17.94
N ALA A 206 -10.62 -31.60 -16.94
CA ALA A 206 -10.23 -31.76 -15.52
C ALA A 206 -10.08 -33.23 -15.15
N ASN A 207 -8.85 -33.71 -14.94
CA ASN A 207 -8.53 -35.07 -14.66
C ASN A 207 -8.55 -35.45 -13.17
N THR A 208 -8.58 -34.44 -12.28
CA THR A 208 -8.61 -34.66 -10.83
C THR A 208 -9.82 -33.98 -10.19
N GLU A 209 -10.23 -34.45 -9.03
CA GLU A 209 -11.30 -33.79 -8.25
C GLU A 209 -10.94 -32.35 -7.82
N ILE A 210 -9.66 -32.06 -7.68
CA ILE A 210 -9.16 -30.71 -7.41
C ILE A 210 -9.39 -29.85 -8.64
N ASP A 211 -8.99 -30.30 -9.82
CA ASP A 211 -9.17 -29.55 -11.07
C ASP A 211 -10.65 -29.32 -11.40
N LYS A 212 -11.51 -30.30 -11.19
CA LYS A 212 -12.96 -30.13 -11.37
C LYS A 212 -13.54 -29.04 -10.48
N ARG A 213 -13.10 -29.00 -9.21
CA ARG A 213 -13.52 -27.95 -8.27
C ARG A 213 -12.99 -26.58 -8.68
N MET A 214 -11.72 -26.52 -9.14
CA MET A 214 -11.13 -25.28 -9.62
C MET A 214 -11.80 -24.79 -10.88
N GLN A 215 -12.08 -25.67 -11.85
CA GLN A 215 -12.81 -25.35 -13.08
C GLN A 215 -14.19 -24.73 -12.79
N GLY A 216 -14.95 -25.35 -11.87
CA GLY A 216 -16.24 -24.84 -11.45
C GLY A 216 -16.12 -23.46 -10.79
N ARG A 217 -15.14 -23.29 -9.90
CA ARG A 217 -14.89 -22.01 -9.25
C ARG A 217 -14.45 -20.91 -10.21
N MET A 218 -13.57 -21.23 -11.16
CA MET A 218 -13.14 -20.27 -12.18
C MET A 218 -14.27 -19.89 -13.11
N LYS A 219 -15.17 -20.82 -13.43
CA LYS A 219 -16.38 -20.51 -14.20
C LYS A 219 -17.27 -19.47 -13.51
N GLU A 220 -17.42 -19.56 -12.18
CA GLU A 220 -18.16 -18.57 -11.39
C GLU A 220 -17.45 -17.22 -11.42
N ILE A 221 -16.14 -17.19 -11.19
CA ILE A 221 -15.32 -15.96 -11.19
C ILE A 221 -15.36 -15.28 -12.57
N LEU A 222 -15.18 -16.03 -13.65
CA LEU A 222 -15.24 -15.53 -15.03
C LEU A 222 -16.63 -15.07 -15.46
N GLY A 223 -17.66 -15.39 -14.69
CA GLY A 223 -18.99 -14.80 -14.83
C GLY A 223 -19.08 -13.35 -14.31
N ILE A 224 -18.09 -12.91 -13.52
CA ILE A 224 -18.07 -11.62 -12.84
C ILE A 224 -16.89 -10.76 -13.35
N ILE A 225 -15.69 -11.36 -13.49
CA ILE A 225 -14.46 -10.68 -13.87
C ILE A 225 -13.95 -11.27 -15.20
N PRO A 226 -13.69 -10.44 -16.23
CA PRO A 226 -13.07 -10.89 -17.48
C PRO A 226 -11.68 -11.50 -17.24
N ALA A 227 -11.31 -12.50 -18.03
CA ALA A 227 -10.06 -13.24 -17.86
C ALA A 227 -8.81 -12.37 -18.06
N ASP A 228 -8.88 -11.41 -18.96
CA ASP A 228 -7.82 -10.44 -19.25
C ASP A 228 -7.53 -9.50 -18.08
N GLN A 229 -8.50 -9.28 -17.21
CA GLN A 229 -8.34 -8.55 -15.95
C GLN A 229 -7.91 -9.49 -14.82
N LEU A 230 -8.50 -10.70 -14.74
CA LEU A 230 -8.28 -11.62 -13.64
C LEU A 230 -6.83 -12.12 -13.55
N SER A 231 -6.23 -12.54 -14.67
CA SER A 231 -4.89 -13.16 -14.67
C SER A 231 -3.79 -12.17 -14.22
N PRO A 232 -3.74 -10.92 -14.72
CA PRO A 232 -2.79 -9.93 -14.20
C PRO A 232 -3.01 -9.59 -12.73
N GLU A 233 -4.27 -9.47 -12.28
CA GLU A 233 -4.59 -9.16 -10.88
C GLU A 233 -4.16 -10.28 -9.93
N LEU A 234 -4.37 -11.55 -10.31
CA LEU A 234 -3.92 -12.68 -9.48
C LEU A 234 -2.39 -12.74 -9.39
N LYS A 235 -1.68 -12.43 -10.48
CA LYS A 235 -0.21 -12.38 -10.48
C LYS A 235 0.29 -11.24 -9.59
N SER A 236 -0.25 -10.05 -9.75
CA SER A 236 0.09 -8.90 -8.92
C SER A 236 -0.20 -9.13 -7.44
N ALA A 237 -1.35 -9.75 -7.12
CA ALA A 237 -1.71 -10.11 -5.75
C ALA A 237 -0.75 -11.16 -5.16
N GLU A 238 -0.32 -12.16 -5.94
CA GLU A 238 0.68 -13.12 -5.50
C GLU A 238 2.00 -12.45 -5.13
N GLU A 239 2.52 -11.59 -6.02
CA GLU A 239 3.76 -10.86 -5.83
C GLU A 239 3.68 -9.94 -4.61
N SER A 240 2.57 -9.22 -4.46
CA SER A 240 2.32 -8.31 -3.34
C SER A 240 2.29 -9.05 -2.00
N ILE A 241 1.54 -10.16 -1.90
CA ILE A 241 1.45 -10.93 -0.65
C ILE A 241 2.79 -11.61 -0.33
N ALA A 242 3.47 -12.17 -1.34
CA ALA A 242 4.79 -12.78 -1.14
C ALA A 242 5.81 -11.76 -0.63
N SER A 243 5.82 -10.57 -1.23
CA SER A 243 6.65 -9.44 -0.79
C SER A 243 6.30 -9.03 0.65
N SER A 244 5.01 -8.87 0.96
CA SER A 244 4.55 -8.51 2.32
C SER A 244 4.98 -9.54 3.38
N ILE A 245 4.94 -10.85 3.07
CA ILE A 245 5.42 -11.91 3.96
C ILE A 245 6.94 -11.78 4.14
N ALA A 246 7.68 -11.62 3.05
CA ALA A 246 9.14 -11.47 3.11
C ALA A 246 9.55 -10.27 3.97
N MET A 247 8.90 -9.11 3.77
CA MET A 247 9.14 -7.90 4.56
C MET A 247 8.81 -8.10 6.04
N SER A 248 7.71 -8.81 6.35
CA SER A 248 7.32 -9.08 7.75
C SER A 248 8.33 -9.97 8.49
N MET A 249 9.15 -10.74 7.78
CA MET A 249 10.19 -11.62 8.35
C MET A 249 11.57 -10.97 8.38
N GLN A 250 11.76 -9.83 7.72
CA GLN A 250 13.02 -9.11 7.69
C GLN A 250 13.10 -8.13 8.87
N ASN A 251 14.31 -7.92 9.38
CA ASN A 251 14.53 -6.87 10.36
C ASN A 251 14.49 -5.51 9.65
N ALA A 252 13.43 -4.75 9.86
CA ALA A 252 13.26 -3.41 9.28
C ALA A 252 14.47 -2.50 9.59
N ASP A 253 15.02 -2.57 10.81
CA ASP A 253 16.18 -1.78 11.19
C ASP A 253 17.39 -2.08 10.30
N SER A 254 17.59 -3.34 9.87
CA SER A 254 18.74 -3.71 9.04
C SER A 254 18.61 -3.21 7.61
N ILE A 255 17.38 -3.15 7.05
CA ILE A 255 17.14 -2.59 5.72
C ILE A 255 17.39 -1.08 5.75
N ARG A 256 16.80 -0.38 6.72
CA ARG A 256 17.02 1.06 6.90
C ARG A 256 18.51 1.38 7.09
N THR A 257 19.20 0.66 7.95
CA THR A 257 20.64 0.85 8.17
C THR A 257 21.46 0.58 6.89
N ALA A 258 21.07 -0.41 6.08
CA ALA A 258 21.79 -0.73 4.84
C ALA A 258 21.57 0.29 3.73
N ILE A 259 20.32 0.79 3.55
CA ILE A 259 19.95 1.71 2.48
C ILE A 259 20.17 3.16 2.88
N VAL A 260 19.75 3.54 4.09
CA VAL A 260 19.76 4.93 4.58
C VAL A 260 21.02 5.24 5.39
N GLY A 261 21.63 4.23 6.02
CA GLY A 261 22.66 4.43 7.03
C GLY A 261 22.10 4.93 8.36
N ASP A 262 20.87 4.60 8.66
CA ASP A 262 20.07 5.13 9.77
C ASP A 262 20.67 4.74 11.12
N ASP A 263 20.87 5.73 12.01
CA ASP A 263 21.14 5.52 13.44
C ASP A 263 19.94 6.04 14.24
N PRO A 264 19.11 5.16 14.81
CA PRO A 264 17.93 5.58 15.57
C PRO A 264 18.27 6.38 16.85
N ASN A 265 19.55 6.46 17.22
CA ASN A 265 20.00 7.26 18.36
C ASN A 265 20.48 8.66 17.96
N ASP A 266 20.68 8.93 16.68
CA ASP A 266 21.07 10.24 16.15
C ASP A 266 19.88 10.93 15.47
N LEU A 267 19.14 11.71 16.25
CA LEU A 267 18.00 12.49 15.77
C LEU A 267 18.40 13.77 15.00
N SER A 268 19.69 14.10 14.95
CA SER A 268 20.19 15.28 14.25
C SER A 268 20.60 15.01 12.82
N SER A 269 20.63 13.75 12.39
CA SER A 269 21.10 13.35 11.08
C SER A 269 20.17 13.85 9.95
N LYS A 270 20.76 14.42 8.92
CA LYS A 270 20.11 14.84 7.67
C LYS A 270 20.48 13.91 6.49
N ILE A 271 20.72 12.65 6.78
CA ILE A 271 21.14 11.65 5.77
C ILE A 271 19.96 11.09 4.96
N TYR A 272 18.72 11.43 5.34
CA TYR A 272 17.53 10.88 4.74
C TYR A 272 17.23 11.50 3.38
N GLY A 273 16.98 10.66 2.42
CA GLY A 273 16.45 11.05 1.13
C GLY A 273 17.46 11.70 0.20
N CYS A 274 16.95 12.18 -0.90
CA CYS A 274 17.70 12.88 -1.93
C CYS A 274 16.77 13.78 -2.75
N ASN A 275 17.37 14.63 -3.57
CA ASN A 275 16.66 15.31 -4.62
C ASN A 275 16.70 14.43 -5.87
N ARG A 276 15.66 13.64 -6.08
CA ARG A 276 15.50 12.86 -7.31
C ARG A 276 14.49 13.56 -8.20
N TYR A 277 15.01 14.16 -9.24
CA TYR A 277 14.22 14.52 -10.40
C TYR A 277 14.23 13.30 -11.34
N GLU A 278 13.20 12.48 -11.33
CA GLU A 278 12.87 11.55 -12.40
C GLU A 278 11.45 11.78 -12.86
#